data_e6b75e5e59fc5f1cce2b8c7e31321e86
#
_entry.id   e6b75e5e59fc5f1cce2b8c7e31321e86
#
_cell.length_a   1.000
_cell.length_b   1.000
_cell.length_c   1.000
_cell.angle_alpha   90.00
_cell.angle_beta   90.00
_cell.angle_gamma   90.00
#
_symmetry.space_group_name_H-M   'P 1'
#
loop_
_entity.id
_entity.type
_entity.pdbx_description
1 polymer ?
#
loop_
_entity_poly.entity_id
_entity_poly.type
_entity_poly.pdbx_seq_one_letter_code
_entity_poly.pdbx_strand_id
1 'polypeptide(L)'
;MKLKIGDPTLRLEDERLLRGEGSFTDDIDPGDGLRVAFLRAPFAHARLTALDLEDARALVGVHLVASQTDLDADQVGDITCALSLQNEDGSDMVKVSKPAMVREINRSAGDIVAMVVADNQQIADDALELIEARYEAMEAVSDVYAAIADGAPQLYPEYENNIALNWVAADHAGTSAAFARVAETGLETVEVDVVNSRVIVNALETRPMIAGPGERPGTLDIWCPTQGPVPIAQKLAAVLNMPVADVRVRTPDVGGGFGYK
;
A
#
# COMPACT_ATOMS: atom_id res chain seq x y z
N MET A 1 36.44 9.75 22.03
CA MET A 1 36.01 11.05 21.45
C MET A 1 34.62 11.37 21.97
N LYS A 2 34.38 12.54 22.57
CA LYS A 2 33.03 12.91 23.00
C LYS A 2 32.33 13.55 21.79
N LEU A 3 31.32 12.88 21.24
CA LEU A 3 30.46 13.45 20.19
C LEU A 3 29.71 14.67 20.73
N LYS A 4 29.63 15.71 19.91
CA LYS A 4 28.84 16.91 20.17
C LYS A 4 27.70 17.00 19.14
N ILE A 5 26.65 17.74 19.50
CA ILE A 5 25.58 18.04 18.53
C ILE A 5 26.19 18.79 17.35
N GLY A 6 25.98 18.31 16.12
CA GLY A 6 26.54 18.86 14.88
C GLY A 6 27.83 18.22 14.40
N ASP A 7 28.43 17.29 15.14
CA ASP A 7 29.60 16.53 14.67
C ASP A 7 29.16 15.60 13.51
N PRO A 8 29.96 15.52 12.41
CA PRO A 8 29.69 14.60 11.33
C PRO A 8 29.89 13.17 11.80
N THR A 9 28.81 12.43 12.00
CA THR A 9 28.83 11.02 12.37
C THR A 9 28.61 10.19 11.13
N LEU A 10 29.55 9.30 10.82
CA LEU A 10 29.40 8.33 9.73
C LEU A 10 28.40 7.25 10.14
N ARG A 11 27.59 6.79 9.19
CA ARG A 11 26.72 5.62 9.40
C ARG A 11 27.58 4.37 9.50
N LEU A 12 27.21 3.48 10.42
CA LEU A 12 27.96 2.24 10.66
C LEU A 12 27.90 1.30 9.44
N GLU A 13 26.83 1.40 8.67
CA GLU A 13 26.58 0.56 7.50
C GLU A 13 27.33 1.00 6.23
N ASP A 14 27.82 2.24 6.17
CA ASP A 14 28.40 2.80 4.95
C ASP A 14 29.57 1.96 4.42
N GLU A 15 30.46 1.50 5.28
CA GLU A 15 31.63 0.73 4.87
C GLU A 15 31.24 -0.58 4.16
N ARG A 16 30.32 -1.32 4.72
CA ARG A 16 29.81 -2.57 4.18
C ARG A 16 29.03 -2.35 2.86
N LEU A 17 28.14 -1.34 2.84
CA LEU A 17 27.36 -1.01 1.66
C LEU A 17 28.23 -0.54 0.47
N LEU A 18 29.26 0.26 0.74
CA LEU A 18 30.20 0.72 -0.29
C LEU A 18 31.07 -0.40 -0.88
N ARG A 19 31.23 -1.51 -0.16
CA ARG A 19 31.93 -2.70 -0.64
C ARG A 19 31.03 -3.69 -1.38
N GLY A 20 29.73 -3.40 -1.52
CA GLY A 20 28.77 -4.33 -2.10
C GLY A 20 28.38 -5.50 -1.20
N GLU A 21 28.59 -5.36 0.12
CA GLU A 21 28.24 -6.34 1.13
C GLU A 21 26.84 -6.11 1.73
N GLY A 22 26.00 -5.35 1.01
CA GLY A 22 24.58 -5.19 1.35
C GLY A 22 23.84 -6.51 1.20
N SER A 23 22.80 -6.70 2.00
CA SER A 23 21.91 -7.87 1.90
C SER A 23 20.47 -7.37 1.85
N PHE A 24 19.89 -7.37 0.66
CA PHE A 24 18.52 -6.97 0.41
C PHE A 24 17.60 -8.19 0.36
N THR A 25 16.30 -7.99 0.33
CA THR A 25 15.36 -9.12 0.35
C THR A 25 15.54 -10.06 -0.85
N ASP A 26 15.85 -9.51 -2.05
CA ASP A 26 16.10 -10.31 -3.25
C ASP A 26 17.44 -11.07 -3.24
N ASP A 27 18.35 -10.73 -2.33
CA ASP A 27 19.62 -11.46 -2.13
C ASP A 27 19.45 -12.70 -1.24
N ILE A 28 18.29 -12.83 -0.59
CA ILE A 28 17.99 -13.99 0.26
C ILE A 28 17.53 -15.13 -0.64
N ASP A 29 18.29 -16.23 -0.63
CA ASP A 29 17.89 -17.45 -1.33
C ASP A 29 16.77 -18.16 -0.54
N PRO A 30 15.53 -18.23 -1.09
CA PRO A 30 14.43 -18.95 -0.46
C PRO A 30 14.53 -20.48 -0.66
N GLY A 31 15.61 -20.99 -1.25
CA GLY A 31 15.76 -22.40 -1.59
C GLY A 31 14.70 -22.88 -2.60
N ASP A 32 14.06 -24.00 -2.28
CA ASP A 32 12.96 -24.57 -3.10
C ASP A 32 11.63 -23.82 -2.93
N GLY A 33 11.69 -22.53 -2.57
CA GLY A 33 10.50 -21.70 -2.35
C GLY A 33 9.70 -21.47 -3.64
N LEU A 34 8.39 -21.48 -3.51
CA LEU A 34 7.46 -21.19 -4.59
C LEU A 34 7.56 -19.72 -5.04
N ARG A 35 7.06 -19.43 -6.22
CA ARG A 35 6.98 -18.07 -6.78
C ARG A 35 5.54 -17.61 -6.87
N VAL A 36 5.36 -16.30 -6.69
CA VAL A 36 4.03 -15.68 -6.70
C VAL A 36 3.97 -14.65 -7.82
N ALA A 37 2.90 -14.69 -8.61
CA ALA A 37 2.57 -13.68 -9.59
C ALA A 37 1.16 -13.13 -9.35
N PHE A 38 0.92 -11.87 -9.77
CA PHE A 38 -0.34 -11.18 -9.52
C PHE A 38 -0.98 -10.68 -10.80
N LEU A 39 -2.22 -11.09 -11.06
CA LEU A 39 -3.06 -10.44 -12.05
C LEU A 39 -3.50 -9.06 -11.54
N ARG A 40 -3.30 -8.03 -12.34
CA ARG A 40 -3.64 -6.65 -11.96
C ARG A 40 -4.69 -6.06 -12.88
N ALA A 41 -5.62 -5.28 -12.31
CA ALA A 41 -6.65 -4.59 -13.06
C ALA A 41 -6.03 -3.53 -14.01
N PRO A 42 -6.40 -3.53 -15.31
CA PRO A 42 -5.88 -2.57 -16.28
C PRO A 42 -6.62 -1.22 -16.26
N PHE A 43 -7.75 -1.14 -15.57
CA PHE A 43 -8.60 0.05 -15.50
C PHE A 43 -8.35 0.85 -14.22
N ALA A 44 -8.47 2.17 -14.30
CA ALA A 44 -8.44 3.04 -13.13
C ALA A 44 -9.70 2.88 -12.25
N HIS A 45 -10.86 2.63 -12.87
CA HIS A 45 -12.12 2.36 -12.19
C HIS A 45 -12.96 1.44 -13.06
N ALA A 46 -13.31 0.28 -12.57
CA ALA A 46 -14.13 -0.68 -13.30
C ALA A 46 -14.78 -1.70 -12.36
N ARG A 47 -15.89 -2.26 -12.82
CA ARG A 47 -16.53 -3.43 -12.21
C ARG A 47 -15.94 -4.69 -12.82
N LEU A 48 -15.47 -5.61 -12.00
CA LEU A 48 -15.10 -6.97 -12.40
C LEU A 48 -16.40 -7.79 -12.56
N THR A 49 -16.75 -8.10 -13.80
CA THR A 49 -18.04 -8.77 -14.11
C THR A 49 -17.92 -10.28 -14.21
N ALA A 50 -16.72 -10.80 -14.48
CA ALA A 50 -16.44 -12.23 -14.48
C ALA A 50 -14.95 -12.44 -14.21
N LEU A 51 -14.65 -13.55 -13.55
CA LEU A 51 -13.29 -14.02 -13.28
C LEU A 51 -13.28 -15.53 -13.36
N ASP A 52 -12.57 -16.08 -14.36
CA ASP A 52 -12.38 -17.52 -14.53
C ASP A 52 -10.93 -17.88 -14.24
N LEU A 53 -10.72 -18.81 -13.32
CA LEU A 53 -9.41 -19.26 -12.83
C LEU A 53 -9.13 -20.74 -13.17
N GLU A 54 -10.05 -21.44 -13.81
CA GLU A 54 -10.00 -22.90 -13.92
C GLU A 54 -8.80 -23.38 -14.74
N ASP A 55 -8.53 -22.79 -15.89
CA ASP A 55 -7.40 -23.18 -16.75
C ASP A 55 -6.05 -22.91 -16.07
N ALA A 56 -5.95 -21.77 -15.34
CA ALA A 56 -4.78 -21.46 -14.56
C ALA A 56 -4.56 -22.46 -13.40
N ARG A 57 -5.63 -22.88 -12.72
CA ARG A 57 -5.60 -23.90 -11.66
C ARG A 57 -5.17 -25.27 -12.19
N ALA A 58 -5.50 -25.59 -13.43
CA ALA A 58 -5.18 -26.88 -14.06
C ALA A 58 -3.73 -26.96 -14.58
N LEU A 59 -3.00 -25.83 -14.67
CA LEU A 59 -1.65 -25.82 -15.20
C LEU A 59 -0.69 -26.58 -14.28
N VAL A 60 0.10 -27.49 -14.86
CA VAL A 60 1.08 -28.31 -14.11
C VAL A 60 2.16 -27.38 -13.50
N GLY A 61 2.46 -27.58 -12.23
CA GLY A 61 3.40 -26.77 -11.45
C GLY A 61 2.75 -25.56 -10.78
N VAL A 62 1.44 -25.34 -10.94
CA VAL A 62 0.66 -24.38 -10.15
C VAL A 62 0.15 -25.05 -8.89
N HIS A 63 0.34 -24.41 -7.74
CA HIS A 63 -0.08 -24.90 -6.44
C HIS A 63 -1.32 -24.19 -5.92
N LEU A 64 -1.50 -22.91 -6.25
CA LEU A 64 -2.64 -22.10 -5.84
C LEU A 64 -2.94 -21.04 -6.87
N VAL A 65 -4.22 -20.88 -7.20
CA VAL A 65 -4.73 -19.67 -7.85
C VAL A 65 -5.88 -19.16 -6.99
N ALA A 66 -5.74 -17.96 -6.45
CA ALA A 66 -6.71 -17.39 -5.52
C ALA A 66 -7.18 -16.00 -5.97
N SER A 67 -8.44 -15.71 -5.67
CA SER A 67 -9.10 -14.44 -5.79
C SER A 67 -9.51 -13.90 -4.41
N GLN A 68 -10.14 -12.73 -4.35
CA GLN A 68 -10.69 -12.24 -3.09
C GLN A 68 -11.77 -13.18 -2.50
N THR A 69 -12.49 -13.91 -3.34
CA THR A 69 -13.49 -14.88 -2.88
C THR A 69 -12.86 -15.99 -2.03
N ASP A 70 -11.67 -16.45 -2.43
CA ASP A 70 -10.92 -17.48 -1.69
C ASP A 70 -10.42 -16.90 -0.35
N LEU A 71 -9.91 -15.67 -0.35
CA LEU A 71 -9.48 -14.98 0.88
C LEU A 71 -10.65 -14.72 1.84
N ASP A 72 -11.82 -14.36 1.32
CA ASP A 72 -13.03 -14.18 2.14
C ASP A 72 -13.47 -15.50 2.78
N ALA A 73 -13.37 -16.62 2.05
CA ALA A 73 -13.66 -17.96 2.58
C ALA A 73 -12.68 -18.36 3.70
N ASP A 74 -11.42 -17.97 3.57
CA ASP A 74 -10.36 -18.18 4.56
C ASP A 74 -10.38 -17.14 5.70
N GLN A 75 -11.38 -16.24 5.70
CA GLN A 75 -11.55 -15.18 6.70
C GLN A 75 -10.36 -14.21 6.79
N VAL A 76 -9.67 -13.98 5.69
CA VAL A 76 -8.65 -12.93 5.59
C VAL A 76 -9.32 -11.57 5.62
N GLY A 77 -8.93 -10.71 6.56
CA GLY A 77 -9.55 -9.41 6.77
C GLY A 77 -9.12 -8.36 5.75
N ASP A 78 -9.90 -7.29 5.68
CA ASP A 78 -9.57 -6.13 4.87
C ASP A 78 -8.43 -5.29 5.48
N ILE A 79 -7.70 -4.58 4.65
CA ILE A 79 -6.67 -3.63 5.05
C ILE A 79 -7.36 -2.32 5.46
N THR A 80 -7.28 -1.97 6.74
CA THR A 80 -7.88 -0.77 7.31
C THR A 80 -6.88 0.38 7.41
N CYS A 81 -7.37 1.64 7.35
CA CYS A 81 -6.57 2.81 7.62
C CYS A 81 -6.17 2.87 9.10
N ALA A 82 -4.87 3.04 9.38
CA ALA A 82 -4.34 3.14 10.75
C ALA A 82 -4.50 4.55 11.36
N LEU A 83 -4.73 5.58 10.52
CA LEU A 83 -4.94 6.94 11.01
C LEU A 83 -6.31 7.07 11.68
N SER A 84 -6.35 7.92 12.71
CA SER A 84 -7.59 8.32 13.35
C SER A 84 -7.50 9.82 13.63
N LEU A 85 -8.10 10.59 12.75
CA LEU A 85 -8.16 12.06 12.81
C LEU A 85 -9.62 12.50 12.82
N GLN A 86 -9.86 13.71 13.28
CA GLN A 86 -11.18 14.32 13.24
C GLN A 86 -11.22 15.42 12.19
N ASN A 87 -12.36 15.55 11.55
CA ASN A 87 -12.67 16.67 10.68
C ASN A 87 -12.75 17.99 11.50
N GLU A 88 -12.77 19.11 10.83
CA GLU A 88 -12.89 20.45 11.42
C GLU A 88 -14.16 20.60 12.27
N ASP A 89 -15.24 19.93 11.89
CA ASP A 89 -16.52 19.91 12.60
C ASP A 89 -16.56 18.94 13.81
N GLY A 90 -15.46 18.24 14.08
CA GLY A 90 -15.33 17.28 15.18
C GLY A 90 -15.84 15.87 14.82
N SER A 91 -16.35 15.63 13.62
CA SER A 91 -16.71 14.29 13.17
C SER A 91 -15.46 13.47 12.86
N ASP A 92 -15.58 12.14 12.89
CA ASP A 92 -14.48 11.25 12.54
C ASP A 92 -14.23 11.22 11.02
N MET A 93 -12.97 11.11 10.63
CA MET A 93 -12.59 10.89 9.23
C MET A 93 -13.22 9.61 8.65
N VAL A 94 -13.49 9.62 7.35
CA VAL A 94 -13.92 8.43 6.63
C VAL A 94 -12.77 7.43 6.56
N LYS A 95 -13.01 6.19 6.99
CA LYS A 95 -12.06 5.09 6.93
C LYS A 95 -12.61 4.00 6.02
N VAL A 96 -12.16 4.01 4.77
CA VAL A 96 -12.50 2.93 3.85
C VAL A 96 -11.65 1.70 4.16
N SER A 97 -12.27 0.53 4.15
CA SER A 97 -11.57 -0.75 4.14
C SER A 97 -11.22 -1.13 2.70
N LYS A 98 -9.99 -1.61 2.49
CA LYS A 98 -9.54 -2.10 1.20
C LYS A 98 -9.30 -3.61 1.28
N PRO A 99 -9.99 -4.42 0.47
CA PRO A 99 -9.68 -5.85 0.38
C PRO A 99 -8.27 -6.03 -0.20
N ALA A 100 -7.64 -7.16 0.08
CA ALA A 100 -6.31 -7.47 -0.44
C ALA A 100 -6.30 -7.61 -1.98
N MET A 101 -7.38 -8.15 -2.54
CA MET A 101 -7.64 -8.25 -3.98
C MET A 101 -9.00 -7.64 -4.31
N VAL A 102 -9.26 -7.38 -5.59
CA VAL A 102 -10.53 -6.83 -6.06
C VAL A 102 -11.67 -7.79 -5.75
N ARG A 103 -12.66 -7.33 -4.98
CA ARG A 103 -13.88 -8.10 -4.69
C ARG A 103 -14.90 -7.94 -5.82
N GLU A 104 -15.21 -6.73 -6.19
CA GLU A 104 -16.18 -6.39 -7.24
C GLU A 104 -15.72 -5.18 -8.08
N ILE A 105 -15.24 -4.12 -7.44
CA ILE A 105 -14.86 -2.86 -8.11
C ILE A 105 -13.40 -2.57 -7.80
N ASN A 106 -12.58 -2.45 -8.86
CA ASN A 106 -11.27 -1.86 -8.71
C ASN A 106 -11.36 -0.32 -8.78
N ARG A 107 -10.57 0.35 -7.93
CA ARG A 107 -10.57 1.81 -7.79
C ARG A 107 -9.22 2.46 -8.12
N SER A 108 -8.28 1.63 -8.55
CA SER A 108 -6.97 2.07 -9.04
C SER A 108 -6.49 1.15 -10.14
N ALA A 109 -5.85 1.68 -11.16
CA ALA A 109 -5.09 0.85 -12.09
C ALA A 109 -4.00 0.09 -11.32
N GLY A 110 -3.89 -1.21 -11.57
CA GLY A 110 -2.94 -2.08 -10.88
C GLY A 110 -3.44 -2.69 -9.57
N ASP A 111 -4.68 -2.48 -9.15
CA ASP A 111 -5.30 -3.25 -8.07
C ASP A 111 -5.18 -4.76 -8.37
N ILE A 112 -4.83 -5.56 -7.37
CA ILE A 112 -4.66 -7.02 -7.54
C ILE A 112 -6.04 -7.68 -7.69
N VAL A 113 -6.20 -8.52 -8.70
CA VAL A 113 -7.45 -9.24 -9.01
C VAL A 113 -7.36 -10.70 -8.61
N ALA A 114 -6.20 -11.31 -8.89
CA ALA A 114 -5.92 -12.69 -8.53
C ALA A 114 -4.41 -12.85 -8.25
N MET A 115 -4.06 -13.93 -7.57
CA MET A 115 -2.67 -14.35 -7.39
C MET A 115 -2.49 -15.80 -7.81
N VAL A 116 -1.30 -16.12 -8.31
CA VAL A 116 -0.85 -17.47 -8.65
C VAL A 116 0.37 -17.81 -7.81
N VAL A 117 0.41 -19.01 -7.27
CA VAL A 117 1.59 -19.60 -6.60
C VAL A 117 2.03 -20.82 -7.38
N ALA A 118 3.27 -20.87 -7.85
CA ALA A 118 3.78 -21.92 -8.71
C ALA A 118 5.24 -22.31 -8.36
N ASP A 119 5.70 -23.41 -8.94
CA ASP A 119 7.07 -23.94 -8.76
C ASP A 119 8.17 -22.94 -9.13
N ASN A 120 7.92 -22.11 -10.14
CA ASN A 120 8.85 -21.09 -10.61
C ASN A 120 8.11 -19.91 -11.24
N GLN A 121 8.83 -18.82 -11.49
CA GLN A 121 8.27 -17.58 -12.03
C GLN A 121 7.65 -17.76 -13.41
N GLN A 122 8.27 -18.58 -14.30
CA GLN A 122 7.75 -18.80 -15.64
C GLN A 122 6.37 -19.45 -15.61
N ILE A 123 6.20 -20.51 -14.79
CA ILE A 123 4.89 -21.18 -14.65
C ILE A 123 3.84 -20.22 -14.02
N ALA A 124 4.27 -19.39 -13.05
CA ALA A 124 3.37 -18.41 -12.45
C ALA A 124 2.89 -17.37 -13.48
N ASP A 125 3.79 -16.88 -14.32
CA ASP A 125 3.48 -15.91 -15.39
C ASP A 125 2.62 -16.55 -16.50
N ASP A 126 2.93 -17.77 -16.93
CA ASP A 126 2.12 -18.52 -17.92
C ASP A 126 0.70 -18.77 -17.38
N ALA A 127 0.56 -19.06 -16.09
CA ALA A 127 -0.75 -19.24 -15.46
C ALA A 127 -1.56 -17.93 -15.41
N LEU A 128 -0.92 -16.77 -15.25
CA LEU A 128 -1.63 -15.47 -15.31
C LEU A 128 -2.28 -15.24 -16.68
N GLU A 129 -1.64 -15.70 -17.77
CA GLU A 129 -2.17 -15.56 -19.14
C GLU A 129 -3.42 -16.43 -19.38
N LEU A 130 -3.63 -17.47 -18.57
CA LEU A 130 -4.79 -18.35 -18.63
C LEU A 130 -5.99 -17.82 -17.82
N ILE A 131 -5.82 -16.77 -17.03
CA ILE A 131 -6.90 -16.18 -16.24
C ILE A 131 -7.76 -15.27 -17.14
N GLU A 132 -9.06 -15.58 -17.25
CA GLU A 132 -9.99 -14.69 -17.94
C GLU A 132 -10.69 -13.75 -16.96
N ALA A 133 -10.41 -12.45 -17.08
CA ALA A 133 -11.07 -11.40 -16.31
C ALA A 133 -11.84 -10.43 -17.23
N ARG A 134 -13.13 -10.20 -16.96
CA ARG A 134 -13.97 -9.30 -17.74
C ARG A 134 -14.36 -8.09 -16.90
N TYR A 135 -14.32 -6.93 -17.51
CA TYR A 135 -14.55 -5.66 -16.83
C TYR A 135 -15.58 -4.82 -17.56
N GLU A 136 -16.36 -4.09 -16.78
CA GLU A 136 -17.17 -2.97 -17.22
C GLU A 136 -16.50 -1.69 -16.73
N ALA A 137 -15.99 -0.87 -17.67
CA ALA A 137 -15.31 0.37 -17.33
C ALA A 137 -16.29 1.36 -16.70
N MET A 138 -15.86 2.02 -15.63
CA MET A 138 -16.57 3.06 -14.92
C MET A 138 -15.84 4.39 -15.08
N GLU A 139 -16.54 5.49 -14.87
CA GLU A 139 -15.94 6.81 -14.89
C GLU A 139 -14.88 6.93 -13.76
N ALA A 140 -13.68 7.35 -14.13
CA ALA A 140 -12.55 7.48 -13.22
C ALA A 140 -12.24 8.94 -12.93
N VAL A 141 -11.79 9.23 -11.72
CA VAL A 141 -11.36 10.56 -11.30
C VAL A 141 -9.85 10.54 -11.05
N SER A 142 -9.11 11.35 -11.81
CA SER A 142 -7.65 11.46 -11.71
C SER A 142 -7.16 12.82 -11.22
N ASP A 143 -8.02 13.81 -11.20
CA ASP A 143 -7.73 15.18 -10.77
C ASP A 143 -8.42 15.48 -9.44
N VAL A 144 -7.71 16.16 -8.52
CA VAL A 144 -8.22 16.43 -7.17
C VAL A 144 -9.38 17.43 -7.17
N TYR A 145 -9.38 18.41 -8.07
CA TYR A 145 -10.45 19.39 -8.16
C TYR A 145 -11.70 18.77 -8.80
N ALA A 146 -11.49 17.94 -9.83
CA ALA A 146 -12.58 17.16 -10.43
C ALA A 146 -13.21 16.19 -9.44
N ALA A 147 -12.42 15.64 -8.51
CA ALA A 147 -12.90 14.68 -7.50
C ALA A 147 -13.91 15.28 -6.52
N ILE A 148 -13.80 16.58 -6.23
CA ILE A 148 -14.66 17.29 -5.27
C ILE A 148 -15.70 18.20 -5.93
N ALA A 149 -15.75 18.23 -7.27
CA ALA A 149 -16.73 19.02 -8.01
C ALA A 149 -18.15 18.45 -7.86
N ASP A 150 -19.14 19.31 -8.01
CA ASP A 150 -20.55 18.88 -8.01
C ASP A 150 -20.80 17.86 -9.12
N GLY A 151 -21.38 16.71 -8.76
CA GLY A 151 -21.66 15.62 -9.69
C GLY A 151 -20.45 14.75 -10.04
N ALA A 152 -19.33 14.88 -9.32
CA ALA A 152 -18.17 14.00 -9.49
C ALA A 152 -18.54 12.52 -9.30
N PRO A 153 -17.95 11.60 -10.10
CA PRO A 153 -18.14 10.18 -9.89
C PRO A 153 -17.69 9.76 -8.48
N GLN A 154 -18.55 9.04 -7.77
CA GLN A 154 -18.27 8.59 -6.42
C GLN A 154 -17.43 7.30 -6.43
N LEU A 155 -16.26 7.30 -5.80
CA LEU A 155 -15.43 6.10 -5.67
C LEU A 155 -16.02 5.11 -4.65
N TYR A 156 -16.70 5.63 -3.64
CA TYR A 156 -17.37 4.88 -2.58
C TYR A 156 -18.80 5.42 -2.42
N PRO A 157 -19.78 4.80 -3.08
CA PRO A 157 -21.17 5.32 -3.10
C PRO A 157 -21.83 5.41 -1.73
N GLU A 158 -21.30 4.70 -0.74
CA GLU A 158 -21.77 4.74 0.65
C GLU A 158 -21.41 6.04 1.40
N TYR A 159 -20.54 6.88 0.83
CA TYR A 159 -20.18 8.17 1.36
C TYR A 159 -20.72 9.31 0.49
N GLU A 160 -21.01 10.44 1.12
CA GLU A 160 -21.68 11.57 0.44
C GLU A 160 -20.84 12.21 -0.68
N ASN A 161 -19.52 12.14 -0.55
CA ASN A 161 -18.57 12.70 -1.53
C ASN A 161 -17.22 11.96 -1.47
N ASN A 162 -16.25 12.39 -2.28
CA ASN A 162 -14.93 11.80 -2.34
C ASN A 162 -13.94 12.36 -1.28
N ILE A 163 -14.43 13.07 -0.26
CA ILE A 163 -13.61 13.68 0.80
C ILE A 163 -13.52 12.71 1.98
N ALA A 164 -12.33 12.19 2.24
CA ALA A 164 -12.11 11.31 3.39
C ALA A 164 -11.82 12.09 4.68
N LEU A 165 -11.24 13.29 4.56
CA LEU A 165 -10.84 14.10 5.71
C LEU A 165 -10.80 15.57 5.31
N ASN A 166 -11.46 16.41 6.11
CA ASN A 166 -11.34 17.87 6.10
C ASN A 166 -10.70 18.30 7.42
N TRP A 167 -9.38 18.47 7.42
CA TRP A 167 -8.62 18.66 8.64
C TRP A 167 -7.93 20.00 8.69
N VAL A 168 -8.05 20.66 9.83
CA VAL A 168 -7.38 21.93 10.12
C VAL A 168 -6.35 21.69 11.22
N ALA A 169 -5.13 22.16 10.99
CA ALA A 169 -4.04 22.10 11.96
C ALA A 169 -3.76 23.50 12.55
N ALA A 170 -3.23 23.52 13.75
CA ALA A 170 -2.79 24.72 14.46
C ALA A 170 -3.93 25.71 14.82
N ASP A 171 -3.56 26.95 15.16
CA ASP A 171 -4.50 28.01 15.56
C ASP A 171 -5.05 28.73 14.32
N HIS A 172 -6.08 28.17 13.72
CA HIS A 172 -6.75 28.76 12.56
C HIS A 172 -7.38 30.12 12.88
N ALA A 173 -7.99 30.26 14.04
CA ALA A 173 -8.65 31.51 14.44
C ALA A 173 -7.60 32.63 14.66
N GLY A 174 -6.50 32.34 15.35
CA GLY A 174 -5.40 33.29 15.54
C GLY A 174 -4.73 33.70 14.24
N THR A 175 -4.55 32.75 13.32
CA THR A 175 -3.99 33.01 12.00
C THR A 175 -4.91 33.91 11.18
N SER A 176 -6.20 33.62 11.11
CA SER A 176 -7.20 34.46 10.43
C SER A 176 -7.27 35.87 11.00
N ALA A 177 -7.25 36.01 12.34
CA ALA A 177 -7.20 37.29 12.99
C ALA A 177 -5.91 38.08 12.72
N ALA A 178 -4.78 37.38 12.55
CA ALA A 178 -3.50 38.00 12.16
C ALA A 178 -3.57 38.57 10.74
N PHE A 179 -4.11 37.81 9.78
CA PHE A 179 -4.30 38.28 8.40
C PHE A 179 -5.28 39.48 8.33
N ALA A 180 -6.37 39.45 9.08
CA ALA A 180 -7.30 40.59 9.14
C ALA A 180 -6.62 41.88 9.60
N ARG A 181 -5.67 41.83 10.56
CA ARG A 181 -4.91 42.99 11.02
C ARG A 181 -3.87 43.50 10.01
N VAL A 182 -3.45 42.69 9.07
CA VAL A 182 -2.45 43.11 8.05
C VAL A 182 -2.94 44.30 7.25
N ALA A 183 -4.23 44.34 6.90
CA ALA A 183 -4.85 45.46 6.20
C ALA A 183 -4.74 46.80 6.98
N GLU A 184 -4.68 46.76 8.32
CA GLU A 184 -4.58 47.93 9.20
C GLU A 184 -3.13 48.38 9.41
N THR A 185 -2.16 47.49 9.16
CA THR A 185 -0.75 47.73 9.44
C THR A 185 0.07 48.20 8.25
N GLY A 186 -0.56 48.27 7.05
CA GLY A 186 0.12 48.66 5.80
C GLY A 186 1.10 47.58 5.28
N LEU A 187 1.04 46.36 5.78
CA LEU A 187 1.76 45.21 5.22
C LEU A 187 1.03 44.69 3.98
N GLU A 188 1.77 44.11 3.07
CA GLU A 188 1.20 43.44 1.87
C GLU A 188 1.05 41.93 2.13
N THR A 189 -0.05 41.36 1.63
CA THR A 189 -0.27 39.94 1.56
C THR A 189 0.03 39.45 0.15
N VAL A 190 0.71 38.31 0.07
CA VAL A 190 0.92 37.60 -1.20
C VAL A 190 0.19 36.26 -1.09
N GLU A 191 -0.71 36.00 -2.02
CA GLU A 191 -1.38 34.72 -2.17
C GLU A 191 -0.70 33.90 -3.27
N VAL A 192 -0.38 32.65 -2.98
CA VAL A 192 0.24 31.72 -3.94
C VAL A 192 -0.54 30.42 -3.93
N ASP A 193 -1.07 30.05 -5.09
CA ASP A 193 -1.66 28.74 -5.32
C ASP A 193 -0.59 27.80 -5.89
N VAL A 194 -0.31 26.69 -5.17
CA VAL A 194 0.74 25.75 -5.53
C VAL A 194 0.16 24.34 -5.63
N VAL A 195 0.22 23.77 -6.82
CA VAL A 195 -0.12 22.37 -7.06
C VAL A 195 1.12 21.52 -6.84
N ASN A 196 1.13 20.74 -5.74
CA ASN A 196 2.12 19.70 -5.52
C ASN A 196 1.70 18.43 -6.26
N SER A 197 2.25 18.23 -7.46
CA SER A 197 1.91 17.09 -8.31
C SER A 197 2.20 15.77 -7.63
N ARG A 198 1.31 14.80 -7.82
CA ARG A 198 1.55 13.42 -7.40
C ARG A 198 2.75 12.85 -8.17
N VAL A 199 3.66 12.23 -7.44
CA VAL A 199 4.82 11.53 -8.00
C VAL A 199 4.77 10.06 -7.61
N ILE A 200 5.28 9.20 -8.50
CA ILE A 200 5.45 7.79 -8.20
C ILE A 200 6.83 7.62 -7.58
N VAL A 201 6.87 7.05 -6.38
CA VAL A 201 8.12 6.63 -5.75
C VAL A 201 8.65 5.42 -6.51
N ASN A 202 9.88 5.54 -7.01
CA ASN A 202 10.56 4.48 -7.73
C ASN A 202 11.87 4.12 -7.03
N ALA A 203 11.78 3.41 -5.91
CA ALA A 203 12.94 2.89 -5.21
C ALA A 203 13.66 1.86 -6.08
N LEU A 204 15.01 1.81 -6.03
CA LEU A 204 15.81 0.82 -6.77
C LEU A 204 15.44 -0.61 -6.36
N GLU A 205 15.30 -0.86 -5.07
CA GLU A 205 14.69 -2.08 -4.58
C GLU A 205 13.17 -1.94 -4.63
N THR A 206 12.50 -2.86 -5.31
CA THR A 206 11.03 -2.93 -5.37
C THR A 206 10.45 -3.30 -3.98
N ARG A 207 9.30 -3.95 -3.91
CA ARG A 207 8.72 -4.50 -2.68
C ARG A 207 8.70 -6.04 -2.71
N PRO A 208 9.88 -6.68 -2.74
CA PRO A 208 9.95 -8.12 -2.65
C PRO A 208 9.48 -8.59 -1.28
N MET A 209 8.99 -9.82 -1.22
CA MET A 209 8.60 -10.45 0.04
C MET A 209 8.88 -11.94 -0.04
N ILE A 210 9.45 -12.48 1.04
CA ILE A 210 9.56 -13.91 1.28
C ILE A 210 8.71 -14.21 2.51
N ALA A 211 7.77 -15.13 2.39
CA ALA A 211 6.92 -15.56 3.49
C ALA A 211 7.00 -17.07 3.64
N GLY A 212 7.04 -17.53 4.86
CA GLY A 212 7.08 -18.96 5.16
C GLY A 212 6.71 -19.26 6.60
N PRO A 213 6.59 -20.56 6.93
CA PRO A 213 6.35 -20.97 8.31
C PRO A 213 7.50 -20.51 9.21
N GLY A 214 7.17 -20.03 10.39
CA GLY A 214 8.16 -19.68 11.39
C GLY A 214 8.73 -20.89 12.12
N GLU A 215 9.67 -20.65 13.06
CA GLU A 215 10.34 -21.71 13.83
C GLU A 215 9.36 -22.53 14.69
N ARG A 216 8.25 -21.93 15.11
CA ARG A 216 7.21 -22.61 15.90
C ARG A 216 6.02 -22.95 15.02
N PRO A 217 5.37 -24.11 15.18
CA PRO A 217 4.15 -24.42 14.45
C PRO A 217 3.09 -23.30 14.63
N GLY A 218 2.45 -22.92 13.54
CA GLY A 218 1.41 -21.88 13.54
C GLY A 218 1.95 -20.44 13.53
N THR A 219 3.27 -20.24 13.46
CA THR A 219 3.87 -18.90 13.31
C THR A 219 4.28 -18.63 11.88
N LEU A 220 4.37 -17.35 11.52
CA LEU A 220 4.69 -16.83 10.19
C LEU A 220 5.96 -15.96 10.26
N ASP A 221 6.97 -16.30 9.47
CA ASP A 221 8.15 -15.49 9.25
C ASP A 221 8.06 -14.80 7.86
N ILE A 222 8.34 -13.50 7.84
CA ILE A 222 8.29 -12.67 6.65
C ILE A 222 9.56 -11.85 6.55
N TRP A 223 10.21 -11.87 5.39
CA TRP A 223 11.29 -10.95 5.04
C TRP A 223 10.77 -9.98 3.99
N CYS A 224 10.87 -8.70 4.26
CA CYS A 224 10.51 -7.64 3.33
C CYS A 224 11.22 -6.33 3.65
N PRO A 225 11.51 -5.50 2.64
CA PRO A 225 12.03 -4.17 2.87
C PRO A 225 10.90 -3.29 3.41
N THR A 226 11.05 -2.79 4.62
CA THR A 226 10.05 -1.88 5.21
C THR A 226 10.69 -0.80 6.07
N GLN A 227 10.01 0.34 6.19
CA GLN A 227 10.39 1.43 7.07
C GLN A 227 9.94 1.20 8.53
N GLY A 228 9.17 0.14 8.78
CA GLY A 228 8.67 -0.20 10.11
C GLY A 228 8.22 -1.66 10.22
N PRO A 229 9.09 -2.60 10.62
CA PRO A 229 8.72 -4.03 10.71
C PRO A 229 7.61 -4.29 11.73
N VAL A 230 7.59 -3.56 12.86
CA VAL A 230 6.58 -3.75 13.91
C VAL A 230 5.17 -3.36 13.43
N PRO A 231 4.92 -2.17 12.84
CA PRO A 231 3.63 -1.85 12.25
C PRO A 231 3.17 -2.84 11.17
N ILE A 232 4.09 -3.34 10.34
CA ILE A 232 3.74 -4.34 9.33
C ILE A 232 3.32 -5.66 9.98
N ALA A 233 4.05 -6.15 11.00
CA ALA A 233 3.67 -7.34 11.74
C ALA A 233 2.28 -7.21 12.38
N GLN A 234 1.99 -6.06 13.01
CA GLN A 234 0.69 -5.79 13.60
C GLN A 234 -0.44 -5.78 12.56
N LYS A 235 -0.19 -5.16 11.41
CA LYS A 235 -1.19 -5.10 10.33
C LYS A 235 -1.44 -6.47 9.71
N LEU A 236 -0.38 -7.24 9.44
CA LEU A 236 -0.50 -8.61 8.92
C LEU A 236 -1.22 -9.53 9.90
N ALA A 237 -0.89 -9.44 11.19
CA ALA A 237 -1.57 -10.20 12.24
C ALA A 237 -3.08 -9.91 12.27
N ALA A 238 -3.47 -8.63 12.15
CA ALA A 238 -4.87 -8.23 12.11
C ALA A 238 -5.59 -8.75 10.85
N VAL A 239 -4.98 -8.62 9.67
CA VAL A 239 -5.54 -9.08 8.40
C VAL A 239 -5.67 -10.60 8.35
N LEU A 240 -4.65 -11.32 8.86
CA LEU A 240 -4.62 -12.78 8.88
C LEU A 240 -5.35 -13.41 10.08
N ASN A 241 -5.93 -12.56 10.94
CA ASN A 241 -6.63 -13.00 12.16
C ASN A 241 -5.73 -13.88 13.07
N MET A 242 -4.45 -13.49 13.19
CA MET A 242 -3.43 -14.19 13.98
C MET A 242 -3.00 -13.34 15.18
N PRO A 243 -2.51 -13.96 16.27
CA PRO A 243 -1.84 -13.20 17.33
C PRO A 243 -0.56 -12.49 16.79
N VAL A 244 -0.34 -11.24 17.17
CA VAL A 244 0.86 -10.48 16.76
C VAL A 244 2.15 -11.21 17.11
N ALA A 245 2.18 -11.94 18.25
CA ALA A 245 3.33 -12.71 18.70
C ALA A 245 3.70 -13.90 17.78
N ASP A 246 2.79 -14.27 16.88
CA ASP A 246 2.97 -15.36 15.93
C ASP A 246 3.36 -14.89 14.52
N VAL A 247 3.44 -13.57 14.31
CA VAL A 247 3.90 -12.95 13.06
C VAL A 247 5.22 -12.25 13.27
N ARG A 248 6.26 -12.69 12.59
CA ARG A 248 7.59 -12.11 12.67
C ARG A 248 7.98 -11.48 11.34
N VAL A 249 8.23 -10.17 11.34
CA VAL A 249 8.71 -9.44 10.17
C VAL A 249 10.19 -9.11 10.36
N ARG A 250 11.00 -9.50 9.39
CA ARG A 250 12.43 -9.25 9.32
C ARG A 250 12.68 -8.30 8.15
N THR A 251 13.47 -7.25 8.41
CA THR A 251 13.84 -6.28 7.38
C THR A 251 15.36 -6.33 7.25
N PRO A 252 15.88 -6.81 6.11
CA PRO A 252 17.31 -6.69 5.79
C PRO A 252 17.67 -5.25 5.43
N ASP A 253 18.68 -5.02 4.62
CA ASP A 253 18.95 -3.70 4.07
C ASP A 253 17.77 -3.23 3.21
N VAL A 254 17.49 -1.92 3.22
CA VAL A 254 16.38 -1.33 2.49
C VAL A 254 16.89 -0.42 1.37
N GLY A 255 16.63 -0.80 0.14
CA GLY A 255 17.04 -0.11 -1.08
C GLY A 255 16.17 1.07 -1.47
N GLY A 256 15.79 1.89 -0.48
CA GLY A 256 14.95 3.09 -0.62
C GLY A 256 13.55 2.89 -0.04
N GLY A 257 13.15 3.76 0.87
CA GLY A 257 11.83 3.73 1.53
C GLY A 257 10.89 4.82 1.04
N PHE A 258 11.25 6.08 1.24
CA PHE A 258 10.53 7.30 0.78
C PHE A 258 9.04 7.34 1.14
N GLY A 259 8.61 6.70 2.23
CA GLY A 259 7.20 6.54 2.59
C GLY A 259 6.43 5.47 1.80
N TYR A 260 7.12 4.73 0.94
CA TYR A 260 6.53 3.77 -0.01
C TYR A 260 6.54 2.33 0.54
N LYS A 261 7.43 2.03 1.49
CA LYS A 261 7.63 0.72 2.11
C LYS A 261 7.21 0.68 3.56
#